data_3bb808526735ebc8257f8419ecebfc2c
#
_entry.id   3bb808526735ebc8257f8419ecebfc2c
#
_cell.length_a   1.000
_cell.length_b   1.000
_cell.length_c   1.000
_cell.angle_alpha   90.00
_cell.angle_beta   90.00
_cell.angle_gamma   90.00
#
_symmetry.space_group_name_H-M   'P 1'
#
loop_
_entity.id
_entity.type
_entity.pdbx_description
1 polymer ?
#
loop_
_entity_poly.entity_id
_entity_poly.type
_entity_poly.pdbx_seq_one_letter_code
_entity_poly.pdbx_strand_id
1 'polypeptide(L)'
;MNQNQTQFYRWDDMPRERVSDSLERRLITADRMMLTHVYLEKGCVVPQHSHDNEQLTYVLSGALHFWIGEDGSEQVTVRAGEVLVIPSNVVHKAEALEDTLDVDIFSPPRQDWLDKTDDYLRGK
;
A
#
# COMPACT_ATOMS: atom_id res chain seq x y z
N MET A 1 17.02 -2.85 14.86
CA MET A 1 15.89 -2.50 15.73
C MET A 1 15.82 -3.47 16.91
N ASN A 2 15.63 -2.98 18.09
CA ASN A 2 15.44 -3.85 19.28
C ASN A 2 13.95 -4.18 19.40
N GLN A 3 13.59 -5.46 19.26
CA GLN A 3 12.21 -5.95 19.28
C GLN A 3 11.50 -5.67 20.59
N ASN A 4 12.27 -5.55 21.70
CA ASN A 4 11.70 -5.42 23.04
C ASN A 4 11.48 -3.96 23.44
N GLN A 5 11.82 -3.02 22.58
CA GLN A 5 11.64 -1.59 22.85
C GLN A 5 10.38 -1.07 22.21
N THR A 6 9.61 -0.30 22.97
CA THR A 6 8.52 0.48 22.37
C THR A 6 9.10 1.63 21.56
N GLN A 7 8.41 2.00 20.50
CA GLN A 7 8.82 3.10 19.63
C GLN A 7 7.61 4.02 19.39
N PHE A 8 7.88 5.31 19.34
CA PHE A 8 6.86 6.30 19.12
C PHE A 8 7.18 7.07 17.84
N TYR A 9 6.18 7.20 16.95
CA TYR A 9 6.34 7.89 15.67
C TYR A 9 5.25 8.92 15.48
N ARG A 10 5.58 9.95 14.74
CA ARG A 10 4.64 10.97 14.30
C ARG A 10 4.78 11.08 12.79
N TRP A 11 3.69 10.88 12.06
CA TRP A 11 3.75 10.88 10.59
C TRP A 11 4.39 12.15 10.04
N ASP A 12 4.04 13.31 10.61
CA ASP A 12 4.53 14.59 10.11
C ASP A 12 6.04 14.78 10.28
N ASP A 13 6.67 14.00 11.16
CA ASP A 13 8.13 14.04 11.36
C ASP A 13 8.88 13.21 10.33
N MET A 14 8.16 12.46 9.49
CA MET A 14 8.76 11.52 8.55
C MET A 14 8.63 12.07 7.14
N PRO A 15 9.74 12.09 6.36
CA PRO A 15 9.65 12.52 4.97
C PRO A 15 8.86 11.52 4.15
N ARG A 16 8.20 12.00 3.08
CA ARG A 16 7.58 11.11 2.11
C ARG A 16 8.64 10.59 1.16
N GLU A 17 8.63 9.30 0.92
CA GLU A 17 9.46 8.69 -0.11
C GLU A 17 8.73 8.81 -1.45
N ARG A 18 9.35 9.43 -2.45
CA ARG A 18 8.79 9.44 -3.80
C ARG A 18 9.14 8.12 -4.47
N VAL A 19 8.12 7.33 -4.80
CA VAL A 19 8.29 6.02 -5.42
C VAL A 19 8.16 6.12 -6.94
N SER A 20 7.21 6.95 -7.41
CA SER A 20 7.00 7.23 -8.83
C SER A 20 6.49 8.66 -8.97
N ASP A 21 6.21 9.09 -10.20
CA ASP A 21 5.71 10.45 -10.46
C ASP A 21 4.36 10.71 -9.80
N SER A 22 3.59 9.66 -9.52
CA SER A 22 2.23 9.79 -8.99
C SER A 22 2.02 9.10 -7.64
N LEU A 23 3.08 8.54 -7.04
CA LEU A 23 2.96 7.80 -5.79
C LEU A 23 4.08 8.15 -4.83
N GLU A 24 3.69 8.53 -3.62
CA GLU A 24 4.59 8.72 -2.48
C GLU A 24 4.11 7.88 -1.31
N ARG A 25 5.00 7.58 -0.37
CA ARG A 25 4.61 6.81 0.81
C ARG A 25 5.45 7.16 2.03
N ARG A 26 4.87 6.89 3.20
CA ARG A 26 5.55 6.81 4.50
C ARG A 26 5.25 5.45 5.07
N LEU A 27 6.19 4.86 5.80
CA LEU A 27 5.97 3.55 6.41
C LEU A 27 6.60 3.46 7.79
N ILE A 28 5.96 2.67 8.62
CA ILE A 28 6.43 2.30 9.95
C ILE A 28 6.38 0.79 10.00
N THR A 29 7.49 0.16 10.40
CA THR A 29 7.55 -1.30 10.48
C THR A 29 7.82 -1.76 11.90
N ALA A 30 7.12 -2.82 12.31
CA ALA A 30 7.46 -3.63 13.48
C ALA A 30 7.98 -4.98 12.97
N ASP A 31 8.14 -5.97 13.87
CA ASP A 31 8.68 -7.25 13.46
C ASP A 31 7.72 -8.06 12.59
N ARG A 32 6.42 -8.00 12.90
CA ARG A 32 5.42 -8.87 12.28
C ARG A 32 4.42 -8.12 11.41
N MET A 33 4.46 -6.81 11.40
CA MET A 33 3.51 -6.00 10.64
C MET A 33 4.12 -4.67 10.24
N MET A 34 3.58 -4.11 9.18
CA MET A 34 3.98 -2.82 8.66
C MET A 34 2.73 -1.97 8.45
N LEU A 35 2.82 -0.70 8.82
CA LEU A 35 1.77 0.28 8.64
C LEU A 35 2.27 1.34 7.67
N THR A 36 1.50 1.63 6.62
CA THR A 36 1.94 2.56 5.59
C THR A 36 0.86 3.60 5.31
N HIS A 37 1.29 4.81 4.99
CA HIS A 37 0.48 5.83 4.35
C HIS A 37 0.95 5.93 2.89
N VAL A 38 0.06 5.68 1.96
CA VAL A 38 0.34 5.75 0.53
C VAL A 38 -0.47 6.90 -0.07
N TYR A 39 0.21 7.80 -0.73
CA TYR A 39 -0.36 9.00 -1.34
C TYR A 39 -0.35 8.78 -2.85
N LEU A 40 -1.54 8.68 -3.45
CA LEU A 40 -1.68 8.41 -4.88
C LEU A 40 -2.39 9.59 -5.54
N GLU A 41 -1.79 10.14 -6.60
CA GLU A 41 -2.47 11.14 -7.40
C GLU A 41 -3.53 10.47 -8.27
N LYS A 42 -4.58 11.21 -8.61
CA LYS A 42 -5.62 10.73 -9.52
C LYS A 42 -4.99 10.16 -10.80
N GLY A 43 -5.42 8.97 -11.18
CA GLY A 43 -4.91 8.27 -12.36
C GLY A 43 -3.70 7.39 -12.09
N CYS A 44 -3.13 7.42 -10.88
CA CYS A 44 -2.02 6.55 -10.53
C CYS A 44 -2.47 5.09 -10.61
N VAL A 45 -1.71 4.29 -11.34
CA VAL A 45 -1.97 2.86 -11.48
C VAL A 45 -0.91 2.09 -10.69
N VAL A 46 -1.39 1.21 -9.80
CA VAL A 46 -0.56 0.19 -9.18
C VAL A 46 -0.67 -1.05 -10.04
N PRO A 47 0.41 -1.43 -10.76
CA PRO A 47 0.33 -2.55 -11.70
C PRO A 47 -0.04 -3.86 -11.04
N GLN A 48 -0.55 -4.78 -11.85
CA GLN A 48 -0.93 -6.12 -11.38
C GLN A 48 0.26 -6.81 -10.73
N HIS A 49 0.06 -7.32 -9.53
CA HIS A 49 1.10 -7.99 -8.74
C HIS A 49 0.47 -8.88 -7.68
N SER A 50 1.29 -9.67 -7.02
CA SER A 50 0.91 -10.42 -5.84
C SER A 50 2.09 -10.50 -4.88
N HIS A 51 1.81 -10.81 -3.64
CA HIS A 51 2.85 -10.95 -2.61
C HIS A 51 2.34 -11.86 -1.50
N ASP A 52 3.27 -12.46 -0.79
CA ASP A 52 2.96 -13.37 0.31
C ASP A 52 2.30 -12.64 1.50
N ASN A 53 2.58 -11.36 1.65
CA ASN A 53 2.04 -10.55 2.74
C ASN A 53 0.51 -10.49 2.65
N GLU A 54 -0.15 -10.69 3.78
CA GLU A 54 -1.57 -10.35 3.90
C GLU A 54 -1.68 -8.83 3.95
N GLN A 55 -2.73 -8.28 3.35
CA GLN A 55 -2.89 -6.82 3.24
C GLN A 55 -4.29 -6.38 3.63
N LEU A 56 -4.35 -5.34 4.46
CA LEU A 56 -5.57 -4.56 4.66
C LEU A 56 -5.37 -3.21 3.99
N THR A 57 -6.32 -2.80 3.17
CA THR A 57 -6.32 -1.50 2.52
C THR A 57 -7.47 -0.67 3.08
N TYR A 58 -7.14 0.45 3.72
CA TYR A 58 -8.11 1.34 4.34
C TYR A 58 -7.95 2.73 3.71
N VAL A 59 -8.93 3.13 2.91
CA VAL A 59 -8.90 4.45 2.26
C VAL A 59 -9.40 5.51 3.25
N LEU A 60 -8.55 6.50 3.54
CA LEU A 60 -8.92 7.62 4.40
C LEU A 60 -9.59 8.73 3.62
N SER A 61 -9.11 9.01 2.40
CA SER A 61 -9.69 10.00 1.51
C SER A 61 -9.45 9.58 0.07
N GLY A 62 -10.37 9.93 -0.82
CA GLY A 62 -10.30 9.57 -2.22
C GLY A 62 -10.99 8.25 -2.52
N ALA A 63 -10.54 7.56 -3.55
CA ALA A 63 -11.10 6.29 -3.99
C ALA A 63 -10.09 5.49 -4.79
N LEU A 64 -9.98 4.20 -4.48
CA LEU A 64 -9.17 3.24 -5.23
C LEU A 64 -10.07 2.19 -5.86
N HIS A 65 -9.91 1.95 -7.15
CA HIS A 65 -10.59 0.87 -7.83
C HIS A 65 -9.63 -0.31 -7.99
N PHE A 66 -10.08 -1.50 -7.58
CA PHE A 66 -9.28 -2.72 -7.62
C PHE A 66 -9.82 -3.70 -8.64
N TRP A 67 -8.92 -4.34 -9.37
CA TRP A 67 -9.17 -5.54 -10.16
C TRP A 67 -8.47 -6.70 -9.47
N ILE A 68 -9.22 -7.74 -9.13
CA ILE A 68 -8.75 -8.83 -8.28
C ILE A 68 -8.79 -10.14 -9.07
N GLY A 69 -7.76 -10.95 -8.90
CA GLY A 69 -7.57 -12.19 -9.65
C GLY A 69 -6.71 -11.98 -10.87
N GLU A 70 -6.22 -13.07 -11.46
CA GLU A 70 -5.32 -12.99 -12.60
C GLU A 70 -5.99 -12.38 -13.83
N ASP A 71 -7.28 -12.63 -14.00
CA ASP A 71 -8.07 -12.06 -15.09
C ASP A 71 -8.72 -10.73 -14.74
N GLY A 72 -8.60 -10.28 -13.47
CA GLY A 72 -9.18 -9.02 -13.02
C GLY A 72 -10.69 -8.99 -13.04
N SER A 73 -11.36 -10.14 -13.03
CA SER A 73 -12.81 -10.21 -13.19
C SER A 73 -13.57 -9.74 -11.95
N GLU A 74 -12.99 -9.90 -10.78
CA GLU A 74 -13.58 -9.37 -9.55
C GLU A 74 -13.12 -7.93 -9.38
N GLN A 75 -14.07 -7.01 -9.24
CA GLN A 75 -13.74 -5.59 -9.13
C GLN A 75 -14.45 -4.97 -7.94
N VAL A 76 -13.77 -4.05 -7.27
CA VAL A 76 -14.34 -3.31 -6.15
C VAL A 76 -13.71 -1.91 -6.10
N THR A 77 -14.55 -0.91 -5.81
CA THR A 77 -14.07 0.44 -5.52
C THR A 77 -14.09 0.64 -4.01
N VAL A 78 -12.93 0.97 -3.45
CA VAL A 78 -12.79 1.25 -2.03
C VAL A 78 -12.76 2.76 -1.85
N ARG A 79 -13.76 3.28 -1.13
CA ARG A 79 -13.93 4.73 -0.91
C ARG A 79 -13.55 5.10 0.52
N ALA A 80 -13.53 6.38 0.82
CA ALA A 80 -13.18 6.87 2.16
C ALA A 80 -14.00 6.15 3.23
N GLY A 81 -13.33 5.62 4.24
CA GLY A 81 -13.94 4.88 5.34
C GLY A 81 -14.18 3.41 5.08
N GLU A 82 -13.78 2.91 3.90
CA GLU A 82 -13.99 1.51 3.53
C GLU A 82 -12.67 0.74 3.56
N VAL A 83 -12.77 -0.56 3.77
CA VAL A 83 -11.61 -1.45 3.92
C VAL A 83 -11.75 -2.66 3.01
N LEU A 84 -10.65 -2.98 2.31
CA LEU A 84 -10.54 -4.19 1.51
C LEU A 84 -9.50 -5.12 2.15
N VAL A 85 -9.85 -6.39 2.30
CA VAL A 85 -8.91 -7.42 2.74
C VAL A 85 -8.39 -8.15 1.51
N ILE A 86 -7.07 -8.17 1.34
CA ILE A 86 -6.42 -8.90 0.25
C ILE A 86 -5.62 -10.04 0.87
N PRO A 87 -6.08 -11.29 0.71
CA PRO A 87 -5.35 -12.44 1.26
C PRO A 87 -3.99 -12.64 0.60
N SER A 88 -3.14 -13.41 1.28
CA SER A 88 -1.81 -13.78 0.79
C SER A 88 -1.90 -14.32 -0.64
N ASN A 89 -1.01 -13.83 -1.51
CA ASN A 89 -0.82 -14.28 -2.90
C ASN A 89 -2.00 -14.03 -3.85
N VAL A 90 -3.00 -13.28 -3.44
CA VAL A 90 -4.10 -12.90 -4.34
C VAL A 90 -3.61 -11.79 -5.27
N VAL A 91 -3.68 -12.05 -6.57
CA VAL A 91 -3.27 -11.10 -7.60
C VAL A 91 -4.23 -9.91 -7.61
N HIS A 92 -3.68 -8.69 -7.66
CA HIS A 92 -4.48 -7.48 -7.67
C HIS A 92 -3.79 -6.35 -8.40
N LYS A 93 -4.61 -5.42 -8.90
CA LYS A 93 -4.21 -4.19 -9.57
C LYS A 93 -5.11 -3.08 -9.05
N ALA A 94 -4.61 -1.86 -8.98
CA ALA A 94 -5.43 -0.73 -8.50
C ALA A 94 -5.20 0.52 -9.32
N GLU A 95 -6.20 1.39 -9.32
CA GLU A 95 -6.10 2.71 -9.92
C GLU A 95 -6.75 3.73 -8.99
N ALA A 96 -6.09 4.85 -8.77
CA ALA A 96 -6.64 5.96 -8.01
C ALA A 96 -7.63 6.74 -8.86
N LEU A 97 -8.90 6.76 -8.47
CA LEU A 97 -9.94 7.50 -9.19
C LEU A 97 -9.91 8.98 -8.85
N GLU A 98 -9.32 9.33 -7.73
CA GLU A 98 -9.12 10.68 -7.21
C GLU A 98 -7.78 10.71 -6.52
N ASP A 99 -7.30 11.90 -6.12
CA ASP A 99 -6.17 11.97 -5.20
C ASP A 99 -6.55 11.22 -3.92
N THR A 100 -5.72 10.26 -3.51
CA THR A 100 -6.09 9.30 -2.48
C THR A 100 -5.02 9.20 -1.42
N LEU A 101 -5.47 9.18 -0.15
CA LEU A 101 -4.65 8.73 0.97
C LEU A 101 -5.16 7.36 1.39
N ASP A 102 -4.31 6.37 1.20
CA ASP A 102 -4.58 4.98 1.50
C ASP A 102 -3.67 4.52 2.64
N VAL A 103 -4.25 3.82 3.62
CA VAL A 103 -3.49 3.16 4.68
C VAL A 103 -3.45 1.67 4.34
N ASP A 104 -2.24 1.16 4.11
CA ASP A 104 -2.04 -0.28 3.92
C ASP A 104 -1.35 -0.86 5.14
N ILE A 105 -1.88 -1.99 5.61
CA ILE A 105 -1.29 -2.77 6.70
C ILE A 105 -0.89 -4.11 6.11
N PHE A 106 0.38 -4.48 6.30
CA PHE A 106 0.94 -5.73 5.79
C PHE A 106 1.45 -6.61 6.92
N SER A 107 1.24 -7.91 6.81
CA SER A 107 1.86 -8.90 7.69
C SER A 107 2.27 -10.12 6.87
N PRO A 108 3.56 -10.52 6.90
CA PRO A 108 4.70 -9.81 7.52
C PRO A 108 5.03 -8.50 6.80
N PRO A 109 5.99 -7.72 7.31
CA PRO A 109 6.41 -6.49 6.63
C PRO A 109 6.85 -6.74 5.18
N ARG A 110 6.59 -5.75 4.32
CA ARG A 110 7.02 -5.78 2.92
C ARG A 110 8.52 -5.54 2.84
N GLN A 111 9.28 -6.62 2.73
CA GLN A 111 10.74 -6.53 2.66
C GLN A 111 11.18 -5.78 1.40
N ASP A 112 10.48 -5.95 0.29
CA ASP A 112 10.77 -5.25 -0.96
C ASP A 112 10.59 -3.73 -0.81
N TRP A 113 9.65 -3.28 0.02
CA TRP A 113 9.47 -1.86 0.29
C TRP A 113 10.60 -1.33 1.17
N LEU A 114 11.02 -2.11 2.17
CA LEU A 114 12.14 -1.72 3.04
C LEU A 114 13.46 -1.65 2.27
N ASP A 115 13.67 -2.57 1.34
CA ASP A 115 14.88 -2.65 0.52
C ASP A 115 14.82 -1.77 -0.72
N LYS A 116 13.64 -1.18 -1.01
CA LYS A 116 13.38 -0.38 -2.20
C LYS A 116 13.63 -1.16 -3.49
N THR A 117 13.22 -2.45 -3.48
CA THR A 117 13.32 -3.35 -4.62
C THR A 117 11.95 -3.63 -5.25
N ASP A 118 10.95 -2.84 -4.92
CA ASP A 118 9.59 -2.93 -5.44
C ASP A 118 9.50 -2.29 -6.84
N ASP A 119 10.16 -2.89 -7.80
CA ASP A 119 10.33 -2.33 -9.15
C ASP A 119 9.01 -2.12 -9.88
N TYR A 120 8.00 -2.93 -9.60
CA TYR A 120 6.68 -2.79 -10.22
C TYR A 120 6.03 -1.44 -9.93
N LEU A 121 6.29 -0.86 -8.74
CA LEU A 121 5.80 0.48 -8.39
C LEU A 121 6.70 1.58 -8.95
N ARG A 122 7.98 1.28 -9.12
CA ARG A 122 8.98 2.30 -9.51
C ARG A 122 9.12 2.44 -11.02
N GLY A 123 8.42 1.63 -11.80
CA GLY A 123 8.48 1.68 -13.26
C GLY A 123 9.75 1.09 -13.84
N LYS A 124 10.35 0.17 -13.14
CA LYS A 124 11.59 -0.47 -13.58
C LYS A 124 11.36 -1.87 -14.11
#